data_3baeafee344866e2c108bd1953c35120
#
_entry.id   3baeafee344866e2c108bd1953c35120
#
_cell.length_a   1.000
_cell.length_b   1.000
_cell.length_c   1.000
_cell.angle_alpha   90.00
_cell.angle_beta   90.00
_cell.angle_gamma   90.00
#
_symmetry.space_group_name_H-M   'P 1'
#
loop_
_entity.id
_entity.type
_entity.pdbx_description
1 polymer ?
#
loop_
_entity_poly.entity_id
_entity_poly.type
_entity_poly.pdbx_seq_one_letter_code
_entity_poly.pdbx_strand_id
1 'polypeptide(L)'
;PEIVEPRRFDVPIDEGSVHQGAAVEVKPLNWGRFADVCAAGEGLPLVVLLDRVTDPHNVGAILRSAEVFGARAVIAPKHHSAPETGALAKTASGALERQPYLKVTNLSEAMEELKAMGYVLIGLDGEAPLPLPEAVVAADKRPIGLVLGAEGPGLREKTRETCDLMARIPFAGAFGSLNVSNAAAVSLYAATRG
;
A
#
# COMPACT_ATOMS: atom_id res chain seq x y z
N PRO A 1 -1.64 -14.45 29.67
CA PRO A 1 -3.00 -14.14 29.24
C PRO A 1 -3.92 -14.08 30.45
N GLU A 2 -4.85 -13.16 30.46
CA GLU A 2 -5.94 -13.10 31.42
C GLU A 2 -7.15 -13.81 30.82
N ILE A 3 -7.77 -14.71 31.57
CA ILE A 3 -8.97 -15.43 31.15
C ILE A 3 -10.14 -14.85 31.94
N VAL A 4 -11.12 -14.32 31.26
CA VAL A 4 -12.31 -13.71 31.86
C VAL A 4 -13.59 -14.38 31.37
N GLU A 5 -14.66 -14.30 32.15
CA GLU A 5 -15.98 -14.72 31.68
C GLU A 5 -16.44 -13.85 30.50
N PRO A 6 -17.19 -14.39 29.51
CA PRO A 6 -17.63 -13.66 28.33
C PRO A 6 -18.33 -12.32 28.64
N ARG A 7 -19.07 -12.25 29.75
CA ARG A 7 -19.75 -11.03 30.20
C ARG A 7 -18.83 -9.98 30.78
N ARG A 8 -17.58 -10.34 31.09
CA ARG A 8 -16.54 -9.45 31.64
C ARG A 8 -15.45 -9.14 30.62
N PHE A 9 -15.64 -9.58 29.38
CA PHE A 9 -14.70 -9.27 28.30
C PHE A 9 -14.91 -7.83 27.83
N ASP A 10 -14.32 -6.90 28.58
CA ASP A 10 -14.33 -5.45 28.32
C ASP A 10 -12.92 -5.03 27.90
N VAL A 11 -12.72 -4.88 26.60
CA VAL A 11 -11.43 -4.54 26.01
C VAL A 11 -11.58 -3.34 25.08
N PRO A 12 -10.61 -2.42 24.99
CA PRO A 12 -10.67 -1.22 24.18
C PRO A 12 -10.47 -1.53 22.68
N ILE A 13 -11.41 -2.26 22.08
CA ILE A 13 -11.47 -2.56 20.66
C ILE A 13 -12.68 -1.88 20.04
N ASP A 14 -12.64 -1.66 18.70
CA ASP A 14 -13.76 -1.03 18.00
C ASP A 14 -15.05 -1.86 18.17
N GLU A 15 -16.19 -1.19 18.35
CA GLU A 15 -17.50 -1.83 18.60
C GLU A 15 -17.90 -2.87 17.52
N GLY A 16 -17.46 -2.67 16.28
CA GLY A 16 -17.68 -3.59 15.17
C GLY A 16 -16.66 -4.73 15.04
N SER A 17 -15.71 -4.85 15.97
CA SER A 17 -14.65 -5.85 15.87
C SER A 17 -15.14 -7.25 16.18
N VAL A 18 -14.83 -8.20 15.28
CA VAL A 18 -15.10 -9.63 15.50
C VAL A 18 -13.90 -10.25 16.21
N HIS A 19 -13.91 -10.25 17.54
CA HIS A 19 -12.79 -10.67 18.39
C HIS A 19 -12.80 -12.17 18.76
N GLN A 20 -13.89 -12.90 18.54
CA GLN A 20 -14.03 -14.35 18.83
C GLN A 20 -13.58 -14.75 20.25
N GLY A 21 -13.74 -13.85 21.22
CA GLY A 21 -13.35 -14.07 22.62
C GLY A 21 -11.86 -13.89 22.93
N ALA A 22 -11.08 -13.30 22.03
CA ALA A 22 -9.68 -13.01 22.26
C ALA A 22 -9.31 -11.58 21.84
N ALA A 23 -8.48 -10.90 22.64
CA ALA A 23 -7.87 -9.63 22.29
C ALA A 23 -6.40 -9.62 22.78
N VAL A 24 -5.55 -8.96 22.03
CA VAL A 24 -4.12 -8.85 22.35
C VAL A 24 -3.73 -7.38 22.22
N GLU A 25 -3.13 -6.84 23.27
CA GLU A 25 -2.49 -5.54 23.23
C GLU A 25 -1.05 -5.72 22.71
N VAL A 26 -0.70 -5.00 21.67
CA VAL A 26 0.62 -5.07 21.04
C VAL A 26 1.24 -3.67 20.92
N LYS A 27 2.56 -3.60 20.91
CA LYS A 27 3.27 -2.38 20.58
C LYS A 27 3.34 -2.21 19.06
N PRO A 28 3.21 -0.96 18.53
CA PRO A 28 3.46 -0.70 17.12
C PRO A 28 4.84 -1.20 16.69
N LEU A 29 4.93 -1.76 15.49
CA LEU A 29 6.20 -2.19 14.92
C LEU A 29 7.05 -0.98 14.52
N ASN A 30 8.34 -1.05 14.79
CA ASN A 30 9.32 -0.07 14.32
C ASN A 30 10.07 -0.65 13.12
N TRP A 31 9.76 -0.17 11.95
CA TRP A 31 10.37 -0.60 10.69
C TRP A 31 11.73 0.07 10.39
N GLY A 32 12.16 1.02 11.24
CA GLY A 32 13.38 1.78 11.02
C GLY A 32 13.15 3.05 10.21
N ARG A 33 14.25 3.60 9.66
CA ARG A 33 14.20 4.85 8.89
C ARG A 33 13.67 4.59 7.49
N PHE A 34 12.90 5.54 6.96
CA PHE A 34 12.30 5.49 5.62
C PHE A 34 13.35 5.15 4.54
N ALA A 35 14.44 5.89 4.51
CA ALA A 35 15.51 5.68 3.54
C ALA A 35 16.13 4.27 3.62
N ASP A 36 16.33 3.75 4.84
CA ASP A 36 16.96 2.42 5.02
C ASP A 36 16.02 1.30 4.53
N VAL A 37 14.70 1.41 4.82
CA VAL A 37 13.70 0.42 4.38
C VAL A 37 13.52 0.45 2.86
N CYS A 38 13.51 1.64 2.26
CA CYS A 38 13.32 1.83 0.82
C CYS A 38 14.64 1.72 0.02
N ALA A 39 15.80 1.61 0.68
CA ALA A 39 17.09 1.53 -0.01
C ALA A 39 17.15 0.34 -0.98
N ALA A 40 17.90 0.53 -2.06
CA ALA A 40 18.23 -0.53 -2.99
C ALA A 40 18.98 -1.66 -2.25
N GLY A 41 18.57 -2.89 -2.48
CA GLY A 41 19.21 -4.10 -2.02
C GLY A 41 19.31 -5.10 -3.17
N GLU A 42 19.32 -6.38 -2.90
CA GLU A 42 19.24 -7.38 -3.95
C GLU A 42 17.90 -7.27 -4.71
N GLY A 43 17.96 -7.34 -6.04
CA GLY A 43 16.83 -7.19 -6.97
C GLY A 43 16.43 -5.73 -7.21
N LEU A 44 15.40 -5.54 -8.01
CA LEU A 44 14.81 -4.23 -8.28
C LEU A 44 13.88 -3.84 -7.13
N PRO A 45 14.17 -2.76 -6.40
CA PRO A 45 13.29 -2.30 -5.33
C PRO A 45 11.91 -1.88 -5.88
N LEU A 46 10.88 -2.35 -5.20
CA LEU A 46 9.49 -2.03 -5.49
C LEU A 46 8.83 -1.52 -4.21
N VAL A 47 8.13 -0.40 -4.28
CA VAL A 47 7.32 0.14 -3.17
C VAL A 47 5.91 0.47 -3.64
N VAL A 48 4.97 0.46 -2.71
CA VAL A 48 3.57 0.87 -2.96
C VAL A 48 3.27 2.11 -2.14
N LEU A 49 2.74 3.14 -2.78
CA LEU A 49 2.31 4.37 -2.12
C LEU A 49 0.79 4.50 -2.21
N LEU A 50 0.17 4.78 -1.08
CA LEU A 50 -1.29 4.86 -0.95
C LEU A 50 -1.72 6.30 -0.68
N ASP A 51 -2.39 6.93 -1.64
CA ASP A 51 -2.92 8.27 -1.48
C ASP A 51 -4.37 8.24 -0.97
N ARG A 52 -4.55 8.38 0.36
CA ARG A 52 -5.85 8.42 1.03
C ARG A 52 -6.67 7.13 0.91
N VAL A 53 -6.03 5.99 0.83
CA VAL A 53 -6.70 4.69 0.96
C VAL A 53 -6.95 4.43 2.44
N THR A 54 -8.21 4.55 2.87
CA THR A 54 -8.59 4.56 4.30
C THR A 54 -9.29 3.29 4.76
N ASP A 55 -9.77 2.46 3.84
CA ASP A 55 -10.41 1.19 4.20
C ASP A 55 -9.37 0.15 4.67
N PRO A 56 -9.45 -0.33 5.91
CA PRO A 56 -8.52 -1.32 6.46
C PRO A 56 -8.56 -2.65 5.70
N HIS A 57 -9.69 -3.02 5.08
CA HIS A 57 -9.77 -4.23 4.27
C HIS A 57 -8.94 -4.12 3.00
N ASN A 58 -9.02 -2.98 2.31
CA ASN A 58 -8.21 -2.73 1.12
C ASN A 58 -6.72 -2.68 1.48
N VAL A 59 -6.36 -1.95 2.53
CA VAL A 59 -4.95 -1.83 2.94
C VAL A 59 -4.39 -3.18 3.40
N GLY A 60 -5.15 -3.96 4.16
CA GLY A 60 -4.73 -5.31 4.56
C GLY A 60 -4.48 -6.23 3.36
N ALA A 61 -5.35 -6.21 2.35
CA ALA A 61 -5.17 -6.96 1.11
C ALA A 61 -3.96 -6.47 0.30
N ILE A 62 -3.70 -5.15 0.27
CA ILE A 62 -2.51 -4.56 -0.38
C ILE A 62 -1.23 -5.00 0.33
N LEU A 63 -1.17 -4.95 1.66
CA LEU A 63 -0.02 -5.43 2.44
C LEU A 63 0.30 -6.89 2.12
N ARG A 64 -0.72 -7.74 2.08
CA ARG A 64 -0.56 -9.15 1.72
C ARG A 64 -0.01 -9.33 0.30
N SER A 65 -0.52 -8.57 -0.66
CA SER A 65 -0.02 -8.62 -2.05
C SER A 65 1.41 -8.08 -2.15
N ALA A 66 1.71 -6.99 -1.44
CA ALA A 66 3.04 -6.39 -1.38
C ALA A 66 4.09 -7.39 -0.84
N GLU A 67 3.77 -8.11 0.23
CA GLU A 67 4.63 -9.17 0.77
C GLU A 67 4.88 -10.29 -0.26
N VAL A 68 3.82 -10.78 -0.90
CA VAL A 68 3.91 -11.87 -1.90
C VAL A 68 4.80 -11.49 -3.09
N PHE A 69 4.73 -10.24 -3.53
CA PHE A 69 5.51 -9.74 -4.66
C PHE A 69 6.83 -9.08 -4.27
N GLY A 70 7.22 -9.16 -3.00
CA GLY A 70 8.52 -8.70 -2.51
C GLY A 70 8.69 -7.19 -2.50
N ALA A 71 7.60 -6.43 -2.34
CA ALA A 71 7.71 -4.99 -2.17
C ALA A 71 8.46 -4.64 -0.87
N ARG A 72 9.34 -3.63 -0.92
CA ARG A 72 10.13 -3.17 0.23
C ARG A 72 9.26 -2.54 1.31
N ALA A 73 8.24 -1.80 0.91
CA ALA A 73 7.32 -1.13 1.80
C ALA A 73 5.98 -0.83 1.14
N VAL A 74 4.95 -0.72 1.97
CA VAL A 74 3.72 0.01 1.67
C VAL A 74 3.79 1.33 2.45
N ILE A 75 3.61 2.46 1.77
CA ILE A 75 3.79 3.81 2.31
C ILE A 75 2.44 4.52 2.26
N ALA A 76 2.03 5.11 3.37
CA ALA A 76 0.79 5.88 3.46
C ALA A 76 0.96 7.13 4.33
N PRO A 77 0.16 8.18 4.13
CA PRO A 77 0.20 9.34 5.01
C PRO A 77 -0.28 8.96 6.43
N LYS A 78 0.23 9.64 7.47
CA LYS A 78 -0.22 9.44 8.86
C LYS A 78 -1.70 9.77 9.04
N HIS A 79 -2.16 10.78 8.33
CA HIS A 79 -3.56 11.19 8.32
C HIS A 79 -4.24 10.72 7.03
N HIS A 80 -5.54 10.39 7.11
CA HIS A 80 -6.32 9.87 5.97
C HIS A 80 -5.74 8.57 5.38
N SER A 81 -5.35 7.65 6.24
CA SER A 81 -4.97 6.29 5.91
C SER A 81 -5.61 5.30 6.89
N ALA A 82 -5.67 4.03 6.53
CA ALA A 82 -6.21 3.01 7.42
C ALA A 82 -5.39 2.93 8.72
N PRO A 83 -6.05 2.96 9.89
CA PRO A 83 -5.39 2.67 11.17
C PRO A 83 -5.02 1.20 11.25
N GLU A 84 -3.99 0.88 12.02
CA GLU A 84 -3.51 -0.50 12.25
C GLU A 84 -4.43 -1.21 13.27
N THR A 85 -5.67 -1.46 12.86
CA THR A 85 -6.70 -2.13 13.67
C THR A 85 -6.68 -3.64 13.50
N GLY A 86 -7.42 -4.34 14.36
CA GLY A 86 -7.65 -5.78 14.22
C GLY A 86 -8.26 -6.17 12.85
N ALA A 87 -9.10 -5.31 12.27
CA ALA A 87 -9.69 -5.52 10.95
C ALA A 87 -8.61 -5.51 9.85
N LEU A 88 -7.66 -4.57 9.90
CA LEU A 88 -6.52 -4.52 9.00
C LEU A 88 -5.63 -5.75 9.19
N ALA A 89 -5.25 -6.07 10.43
CA ALA A 89 -4.40 -7.22 10.75
C ALA A 89 -5.02 -8.55 10.26
N LYS A 90 -6.34 -8.73 10.47
CA LYS A 90 -7.09 -9.91 10.01
C LYS A 90 -7.04 -10.05 8.49
N THR A 91 -7.29 -8.96 7.75
CA THR A 91 -7.28 -8.98 6.29
C THR A 91 -5.86 -9.14 5.72
N ALA A 92 -4.87 -8.56 6.38
CA ALA A 92 -3.46 -8.73 6.02
C ALA A 92 -2.95 -10.17 6.21
N SER A 93 -3.64 -11.00 7.03
CA SER A 93 -3.33 -12.43 7.19
C SER A 93 -1.86 -12.69 7.59
N GLY A 94 -1.35 -11.90 8.54
CA GLY A 94 0.02 -11.95 9.03
C GLY A 94 1.02 -11.09 8.23
N ALA A 95 0.62 -10.48 7.12
CA ALA A 95 1.52 -9.59 6.38
C ALA A 95 1.82 -8.28 7.15
N LEU A 96 0.92 -7.85 8.04
CA LEU A 96 1.14 -6.63 8.85
C LEU A 96 2.40 -6.71 9.71
N GLU A 97 2.79 -7.91 10.14
CA GLU A 97 3.97 -8.16 10.98
C GLU A 97 5.26 -8.39 10.18
N ARG A 98 5.17 -8.53 8.85
CA ARG A 98 6.33 -8.86 7.99
C ARG A 98 6.57 -7.86 6.88
N GLN A 99 5.51 -7.22 6.40
CA GLN A 99 5.57 -6.21 5.34
C GLN A 99 5.66 -4.81 5.95
N PRO A 100 6.75 -4.07 5.75
CA PRO A 100 6.86 -2.71 6.25
C PRO A 100 5.70 -1.83 5.80
N TYR A 101 4.95 -1.27 6.78
CA TYR A 101 3.89 -0.31 6.58
C TYR A 101 4.32 1.03 7.13
N LEU A 102 4.86 1.89 6.28
CA LEU A 102 5.47 3.16 6.67
C LEU A 102 4.44 4.29 6.66
N LYS A 103 4.32 4.98 7.77
CA LYS A 103 3.46 6.16 7.91
C LYS A 103 4.29 7.43 7.79
N VAL A 104 4.07 8.20 6.73
CA VAL A 104 4.77 9.46 6.46
C VAL A 104 3.89 10.68 6.76
N THR A 105 4.51 11.80 7.11
CA THR A 105 3.76 13.03 7.40
C THR A 105 3.21 13.65 6.11
N ASN A 106 4.01 13.65 5.06
CA ASN A 106 3.68 14.19 3.75
C ASN A 106 4.03 13.17 2.66
N LEU A 107 3.02 12.71 1.93
CA LEU A 107 3.22 11.70 0.88
C LEU A 107 4.05 12.25 -0.28
N SER A 108 3.82 13.51 -0.71
CA SER A 108 4.57 14.10 -1.81
C SER A 108 6.05 14.30 -1.47
N GLU A 109 6.38 14.66 -0.23
CA GLU A 109 7.78 14.73 0.22
C GLU A 109 8.45 13.35 0.20
N ALA A 110 7.75 12.31 0.68
CA ALA A 110 8.24 10.93 0.60
C ALA A 110 8.43 10.46 -0.86
N MET A 111 7.56 10.90 -1.76
CA MET A 111 7.69 10.64 -3.20
C MET A 111 8.95 11.31 -3.77
N GLU A 112 9.22 12.57 -3.43
CA GLU A 112 10.44 13.25 -3.87
C GLU A 112 11.71 12.61 -3.29
N GLU A 113 11.67 12.13 -2.03
CA GLU A 113 12.77 11.37 -1.44
C GLU A 113 13.02 10.07 -2.21
N LEU A 114 11.99 9.31 -2.58
CA LEU A 114 12.11 8.12 -3.42
C LEU A 114 12.70 8.44 -4.80
N LYS A 115 12.29 9.53 -5.44
CA LYS A 115 12.87 9.97 -6.72
C LYS A 115 14.36 10.30 -6.57
N ALA A 116 14.75 10.96 -5.49
CA ALA A 116 16.16 11.19 -5.18
C ALA A 116 16.95 9.89 -4.96
N MET A 117 16.29 8.83 -4.51
CA MET A 117 16.87 7.48 -4.39
C MET A 117 16.88 6.70 -5.72
N GLY A 118 16.41 7.29 -6.82
CA GLY A 118 16.40 6.69 -8.15
C GLY A 118 15.11 5.97 -8.55
N TYR A 119 14.06 6.02 -7.74
CA TYR A 119 12.77 5.43 -8.08
C TYR A 119 12.09 6.14 -9.24
N VAL A 120 11.38 5.38 -10.06
CA VAL A 120 10.38 5.86 -11.01
C VAL A 120 9.02 5.70 -10.38
N LEU A 121 8.29 6.79 -10.24
CA LEU A 121 6.95 6.78 -9.64
C LEU A 121 5.89 6.67 -10.72
N ILE A 122 5.13 5.56 -10.70
CA ILE A 122 4.05 5.26 -11.65
C ILE A 122 2.72 5.43 -10.92
N GLY A 123 2.00 6.51 -11.23
CA GLY A 123 0.65 6.76 -10.73
C GLY A 123 -0.39 5.95 -11.51
N LEU A 124 -1.28 5.26 -10.80
CA LEU A 124 -2.33 4.48 -11.43
C LEU A 124 -3.62 5.30 -11.58
N ASP A 125 -4.10 5.37 -12.81
CA ASP A 125 -5.33 6.06 -13.18
C ASP A 125 -5.97 5.37 -14.39
N GLY A 126 -7.25 5.03 -14.30
CA GLY A 126 -7.98 4.36 -15.39
C GLY A 126 -8.07 5.17 -16.70
N GLU A 127 -7.95 6.50 -16.60
CA GLU A 127 -7.99 7.42 -17.74
C GLU A 127 -6.60 7.72 -18.33
N ALA A 128 -5.51 7.19 -17.74
CA ALA A 128 -4.16 7.45 -18.22
C ALA A 128 -3.95 6.86 -19.63
N PRO A 129 -3.23 7.57 -20.52
CA PRO A 129 -3.02 7.10 -21.90
C PRO A 129 -2.08 5.90 -21.96
N LEU A 130 -1.10 5.80 -21.05
CA LEU A 130 -0.04 4.79 -21.08
C LEU A 130 -0.50 3.48 -20.42
N PRO A 131 -0.45 2.32 -21.11
CA PRO A 131 -0.66 1.03 -20.47
C PRO A 131 0.41 0.72 -19.42
N LEU A 132 0.02 0.11 -18.30
CA LEU A 132 0.94 -0.22 -17.21
C LEU A 132 2.15 -1.08 -17.64
N PRO A 133 2.03 -2.11 -18.50
CA PRO A 133 3.21 -2.86 -18.96
C PRO A 133 4.22 -1.98 -19.68
N GLU A 134 3.77 -1.01 -20.46
CA GLU A 134 4.65 -0.05 -21.15
C GLU A 134 5.33 0.91 -20.17
N ALA A 135 4.60 1.36 -19.13
CA ALA A 135 5.17 2.20 -18.07
C ALA A 135 6.26 1.46 -17.29
N VAL A 136 6.07 0.17 -17.01
CA VAL A 136 7.08 -0.68 -16.35
C VAL A 136 8.32 -0.82 -17.22
N VAL A 137 8.17 -1.05 -18.51
CA VAL A 137 9.30 -1.10 -19.47
C VAL A 137 10.02 0.26 -19.54
N ALA A 138 9.27 1.37 -19.54
CA ALA A 138 9.82 2.73 -19.54
C ALA A 138 10.60 3.08 -18.26
N ALA A 139 10.37 2.38 -17.16
CA ALA A 139 11.16 2.52 -15.94
C ALA A 139 12.62 2.06 -16.10
N ASP A 140 12.94 1.33 -17.15
CA ASP A 140 14.31 0.97 -17.58
C ASP A 140 15.15 0.36 -16.45
N LYS A 141 14.62 -0.68 -15.80
CA LYS A 141 15.26 -1.40 -14.69
C LYS A 141 15.59 -0.54 -13.47
N ARG A 142 14.97 0.63 -13.34
CA ARG A 142 15.04 1.44 -12.12
C ARG A 142 14.08 0.92 -11.06
N PRO A 143 14.33 1.23 -9.78
CA PRO A 143 13.36 1.00 -8.71
C PRO A 143 11.99 1.61 -9.05
N ILE A 144 10.89 0.91 -8.73
CA ILE A 144 9.54 1.37 -9.06
C ILE A 144 8.75 1.68 -7.78
N GLY A 145 8.10 2.85 -7.77
CA GLY A 145 7.06 3.20 -6.82
C GLY A 145 5.70 3.21 -7.51
N LEU A 146 4.82 2.27 -7.13
CA LEU A 146 3.43 2.23 -7.60
C LEU A 146 2.57 3.12 -6.72
N VAL A 147 1.92 4.12 -7.28
CA VAL A 147 1.12 5.10 -6.55
C VAL A 147 -0.36 4.88 -6.84
N LEU A 148 -1.12 4.52 -5.80
CA LEU A 148 -2.55 4.22 -5.88
C LEU A 148 -3.37 5.23 -5.10
N GLY A 149 -4.44 5.72 -5.70
CA GLY A 149 -5.38 6.65 -5.10
C GLY A 149 -6.56 5.97 -4.41
N ALA A 150 -7.33 6.78 -3.68
CA ALA A 150 -8.58 6.35 -3.09
C ALA A 150 -9.61 5.93 -4.16
N GLU A 151 -10.50 5.02 -3.80
CA GLU A 151 -11.63 4.64 -4.63
C GLU A 151 -12.54 5.85 -4.89
N GLY A 152 -12.94 6.04 -6.14
CA GLY A 152 -13.72 7.17 -6.61
C GLY A 152 -12.87 8.41 -6.95
N PRO A 153 -12.32 9.15 -5.97
CA PRO A 153 -11.54 10.36 -6.25
C PRO A 153 -10.19 10.11 -6.97
N GLY A 154 -9.63 8.91 -6.84
CA GLY A 154 -8.31 8.61 -7.39
C GLY A 154 -7.16 9.31 -6.66
N LEU A 155 -6.12 9.66 -7.38
CA LEU A 155 -4.96 10.41 -6.89
C LEU A 155 -5.27 11.90 -6.75
N ARG A 156 -4.82 12.52 -5.65
CA ARG A 156 -4.84 13.99 -5.53
C ARG A 156 -3.95 14.64 -6.59
N GLU A 157 -4.29 15.87 -6.98
CA GLU A 157 -3.55 16.63 -8.00
C GLU A 157 -2.04 16.67 -7.69
N LYS A 158 -1.67 17.07 -6.48
CA LYS A 158 -0.26 17.12 -6.07
C LYS A 158 0.45 15.78 -6.15
N THR A 159 -0.23 14.67 -5.79
CA THR A 159 0.32 13.32 -5.90
C THR A 159 0.52 12.94 -7.37
N ARG A 160 -0.48 13.25 -8.22
CA ARG A 160 -0.42 13.02 -9.67
C ARG A 160 0.74 13.78 -10.32
N GLU A 161 0.91 15.06 -10.01
CA GLU A 161 2.00 15.92 -10.50
C GLU A 161 3.39 15.43 -10.09
N THR A 162 3.49 14.76 -8.92
CA THR A 162 4.76 14.24 -8.42
C THR A 162 5.16 12.91 -9.07
N CYS A 163 4.20 12.17 -9.68
CA CYS A 163 4.50 10.96 -10.43
C CYS A 163 5.31 11.26 -11.69
N ASP A 164 6.25 10.37 -12.03
CA ASP A 164 7.02 10.46 -13.29
C ASP A 164 6.20 9.98 -14.47
N LEU A 165 5.36 8.97 -14.26
CA LEU A 165 4.48 8.40 -15.27
C LEU A 165 3.06 8.21 -14.70
N MET A 166 2.05 8.37 -15.55
CA MET A 166 0.66 8.00 -15.26
C MET A 166 0.27 6.82 -16.15
N ALA A 167 -0.21 5.75 -15.55
CA ALA A 167 -0.50 4.51 -16.27
C ALA A 167 -1.87 3.93 -15.90
N ARG A 168 -2.49 3.23 -16.86
CA ARG A 168 -3.71 2.46 -16.64
C ARG A 168 -3.44 0.96 -16.70
N ILE A 169 -4.20 0.18 -15.95
CA ILE A 169 -4.30 -1.25 -16.15
C ILE A 169 -5.17 -1.48 -17.39
N PRO A 170 -4.66 -2.13 -18.46
CA PRO A 170 -5.48 -2.40 -19.65
C PRO A 170 -6.67 -3.30 -19.30
N PHE A 171 -7.84 -2.99 -19.85
CA PHE A 171 -9.05 -3.79 -19.70
C PHE A 171 -9.74 -3.99 -21.06
N ALA A 172 -10.47 -5.09 -21.20
CA ALA A 172 -11.09 -5.49 -22.46
C ALA A 172 -12.54 -5.03 -22.63
N GLY A 173 -13.20 -4.63 -21.54
CA GLY A 173 -14.63 -4.26 -21.54
C GLY A 173 -14.88 -2.75 -21.54
N ALA A 174 -16.15 -2.36 -21.55
CA ALA A 174 -16.56 -0.96 -21.40
C ALA A 174 -16.42 -0.46 -19.95
N PHE A 175 -16.38 -1.36 -18.96
CA PHE A 175 -16.22 -1.04 -17.55
C PHE A 175 -14.76 -1.28 -17.13
N GLY A 176 -14.06 -0.21 -16.76
CA GLY A 176 -12.61 -0.21 -16.50
C GLY A 176 -12.21 0.16 -15.08
N SER A 177 -13.09 -0.03 -14.08
CA SER A 177 -12.75 0.22 -12.67
C SER A 177 -12.44 -1.08 -11.94
N LEU A 178 -11.28 -1.12 -11.26
CA LEU A 178 -10.91 -2.17 -10.33
C LEU A 178 -10.94 -1.62 -8.90
N ASN A 179 -11.34 -2.46 -7.94
CA ASN A 179 -11.07 -2.19 -6.54
C ASN A 179 -9.57 -1.93 -6.34
N VAL A 180 -9.21 -0.99 -5.45
CA VAL A 180 -7.83 -0.54 -5.27
C VAL A 180 -6.86 -1.67 -4.87
N SER A 181 -7.32 -2.65 -4.08
CA SER A 181 -6.48 -3.79 -3.71
C SER A 181 -6.21 -4.73 -4.88
N ASN A 182 -7.20 -4.92 -5.76
CA ASN A 182 -7.02 -5.70 -6.99
C ASN A 182 -6.09 -4.96 -7.97
N ALA A 183 -6.26 -3.64 -8.10
CA ALA A 183 -5.36 -2.82 -8.89
C ALA A 183 -3.91 -2.91 -8.38
N ALA A 184 -3.72 -2.86 -7.07
CA ALA A 184 -2.41 -3.04 -6.45
C ALA A 184 -1.79 -4.41 -6.77
N ALA A 185 -2.55 -5.50 -6.62
CA ALA A 185 -2.06 -6.86 -6.89
C ALA A 185 -1.65 -7.05 -8.36
N VAL A 186 -2.47 -6.57 -9.31
CA VAL A 186 -2.18 -6.63 -10.75
C VAL A 186 -0.94 -5.79 -11.07
N SER A 187 -0.81 -4.61 -10.48
CA SER A 187 0.32 -3.70 -10.74
C SER A 187 1.62 -4.22 -10.14
N LEU A 188 1.58 -4.79 -8.95
CA LEU A 188 2.72 -5.48 -8.34
C LEU A 188 3.19 -6.64 -9.20
N TYR A 189 2.26 -7.48 -9.67
CA TYR A 189 2.58 -8.58 -10.58
C TYR A 189 3.25 -8.06 -11.87
N ALA A 190 2.68 -7.03 -12.50
CA ALA A 190 3.25 -6.45 -13.71
C ALA A 190 4.67 -5.91 -13.48
N ALA A 191 4.89 -5.18 -12.38
CA ALA A 191 6.20 -4.61 -12.04
C ALA A 191 7.28 -5.66 -11.75
N THR A 192 6.91 -6.90 -11.35
CA THR A 192 7.87 -7.99 -11.10
C THR A 192 8.21 -8.81 -12.36
N ARG A 193 7.59 -8.51 -13.51
CA ARG A 193 7.75 -9.25 -14.76
C ARG A 193 8.40 -8.45 -15.89
N GLY A 194 8.62 -7.14 -15.66
CA GLY A 194 9.25 -6.22 -16.60
C GLY A 194 10.77 -6.23 -16.58
#